data_b59b9f4d55fa76332e774b3b72a9fe32
#
_entry.id   b59b9f4d55fa76332e774b3b72a9fe32
#
_cell.length_a   1.000
_cell.length_b   1.000
_cell.length_c   1.000
_cell.angle_alpha   90.00
_cell.angle_beta   90.00
_cell.angle_gamma   90.00
#
_symmetry.space_group_name_H-M   'P 1'
#
loop_
_entity.id
_entity.type
_entity.pdbx_description
1 polymer ?
#
loop_
_entity_poly.entity_id
_entity_poly.type
_entity_poly.pdbx_seq_one_letter_code
_entity_poly.pdbx_strand_id
1 'polypeptide(L)'
;MTDYFSYTLDADAIRAISSIGLAHLGDAVYELLVRTYLCAHGKATGKGLHRATVELVRAPKQAELADAIFGELTDEEHDVFRRGRNANVHTIPHSADRAQYQKATALEALFGWLYLPVSYTHLRAHETDSYL
;
A
#
# COMPACT_ATOMS: atom_id res chain seq x y z
N MET A 1 -2.75 -5.72 27.96
CA MET A 1 -3.34 -4.71 27.08
C MET A 1 -2.88 -4.98 25.64
N THR A 2 -3.78 -4.94 24.69
CA THR A 2 -3.45 -5.14 23.29
C THR A 2 -2.73 -3.90 22.75
N ASP A 3 -1.56 -4.11 22.17
CA ASP A 3 -0.83 -3.02 21.53
C ASP A 3 -1.17 -3.01 20.04
N TYR A 4 -2.03 -2.09 19.66
CA TYR A 4 -2.50 -1.99 18.28
C TYR A 4 -1.44 -1.48 17.30
N PHE A 5 -0.35 -0.90 17.82
CA PHE A 5 0.73 -0.38 16.98
C PHE A 5 1.83 -1.42 16.72
N SER A 6 1.85 -2.51 17.49
CA SER A 6 2.86 -3.55 17.38
C SER A 6 2.26 -4.90 16.99
N TYR A 7 1.14 -4.88 16.29
CA TYR A 7 0.48 -6.12 15.88
C TYR A 7 1.33 -6.81 14.80
N THR A 8 1.80 -8.02 15.10
CA THR A 8 2.63 -8.78 14.16
C THR A 8 1.90 -10.05 13.72
N LEU A 9 2.13 -10.42 12.47
CA LEU A 9 1.57 -11.63 11.88
C LEU A 9 2.73 -12.50 11.38
N ASP A 10 2.56 -13.83 11.45
CA ASP A 10 3.52 -14.72 10.81
C ASP A 10 3.30 -14.75 9.29
N ALA A 11 4.23 -15.36 8.57
CA ALA A 11 4.20 -15.37 7.11
C ALA A 11 2.95 -16.08 6.57
N ASP A 12 2.48 -17.14 7.25
CA ASP A 12 1.28 -17.85 6.82
C ASP A 12 0.03 -17.01 6.99
N ALA A 13 -0.08 -16.27 8.10
CA ALA A 13 -1.19 -15.38 8.35
C ALA A 13 -1.25 -14.26 7.30
N ILE A 14 -0.10 -13.71 6.92
CA ILE A 14 -0.02 -12.68 5.89
C ILE A 14 -0.45 -13.25 4.54
N ARG A 15 0.01 -14.44 4.17
CA ARG A 15 -0.37 -15.09 2.92
C ARG A 15 -1.87 -15.41 2.85
N ALA A 16 -2.52 -15.59 4.00
CA ALA A 16 -3.95 -15.85 4.06
C ALA A 16 -4.82 -14.60 3.81
N ILE A 17 -4.23 -13.40 3.85
CA ILE A 17 -4.98 -12.17 3.60
C ILE A 17 -5.21 -12.05 2.09
N SER A 18 -6.47 -11.80 1.71
CA SER A 18 -6.81 -11.61 0.29
C SER A 18 -6.19 -10.35 -0.27
N SER A 19 -6.03 -10.30 -1.60
CA SER A 19 -5.54 -9.08 -2.27
C SER A 19 -6.44 -7.88 -2.00
N ILE A 20 -7.74 -8.09 -1.92
CA ILE A 20 -8.69 -7.01 -1.56
C ILE A 20 -8.47 -6.56 -0.11
N GLY A 21 -8.22 -7.50 0.81
CA GLY A 21 -7.90 -7.16 2.19
C GLY A 21 -6.61 -6.37 2.31
N LEU A 22 -5.59 -6.77 1.57
CA LEU A 22 -4.33 -6.01 1.52
C LEU A 22 -4.53 -4.62 0.95
N ALA A 23 -5.33 -4.48 -0.11
CA ALA A 23 -5.63 -3.18 -0.71
C ALA A 23 -6.41 -2.29 0.26
N HIS A 24 -7.34 -2.87 1.00
CA HIS A 24 -8.11 -2.14 2.01
C HIS A 24 -7.18 -1.54 3.08
N LEU A 25 -6.23 -2.33 3.56
CA LEU A 25 -5.22 -1.86 4.51
C LEU A 25 -4.30 -0.83 3.85
N GLY A 26 -3.86 -1.12 2.63
CA GLY A 26 -2.91 -0.27 1.91
C GLY A 26 -3.48 1.09 1.52
N ASP A 27 -4.79 1.20 1.35
CA ASP A 27 -5.45 2.48 1.14
C ASP A 27 -5.15 3.43 2.32
N ALA A 28 -5.30 2.93 3.53
CA ALA A 28 -5.00 3.70 4.74
C ALA A 28 -3.50 4.02 4.86
N VAL A 29 -2.65 3.04 4.54
CA VAL A 29 -1.19 3.23 4.58
C VAL A 29 -0.75 4.30 3.59
N TYR A 30 -1.25 4.24 2.37
CA TYR A 30 -0.93 5.23 1.35
C TYR A 30 -1.36 6.62 1.78
N GLU A 31 -2.59 6.76 2.29
CA GLU A 31 -3.08 8.04 2.76
C GLU A 31 -2.26 8.58 3.93
N LEU A 32 -1.84 7.71 4.85
CA LEU A 32 -0.97 8.10 5.95
C LEU A 32 0.35 8.67 5.43
N LEU A 33 0.96 8.01 4.45
CA LEU A 33 2.21 8.49 3.85
C LEU A 33 2.03 9.84 3.16
N VAL A 34 0.92 10.00 2.43
CA VAL A 34 0.60 11.26 1.75
C VAL A 34 0.42 12.39 2.77
N ARG A 35 -0.34 12.14 3.82
CA ARG A 35 -0.59 13.15 4.86
C ARG A 35 0.69 13.51 5.61
N THR A 36 1.53 12.53 5.89
CA THR A 36 2.84 12.77 6.51
C THR A 36 3.72 13.65 5.64
N TYR A 37 3.78 13.33 4.35
CA TYR A 37 4.54 14.13 3.37
C TYR A 37 4.06 15.58 3.34
N LEU A 38 2.74 15.78 3.27
CA LEU A 38 2.17 17.12 3.21
C LEU A 38 2.45 17.93 4.47
N CYS A 39 2.35 17.30 5.64
CA CYS A 39 2.69 17.96 6.90
C CYS A 39 4.16 18.35 6.95
N ALA A 40 5.04 17.48 6.49
CA ALA A 40 6.48 17.72 6.48
C ALA A 40 6.89 18.82 5.50
N HIS A 41 6.12 19.04 4.45
CA HIS A 41 6.45 20.01 3.39
C HIS A 41 5.65 21.32 3.48
N GLY A 42 5.10 21.61 4.66
CA GLY A 42 4.67 22.95 5.00
C GLY A 42 3.31 23.42 4.52
N LYS A 43 2.41 22.50 4.19
CA LYS A 43 1.02 22.89 3.93
C LYS A 43 0.36 23.24 5.25
N ALA A 44 0.02 24.52 5.44
CA ALA A 44 -0.35 25.05 6.75
C ALA A 44 -1.85 25.11 7.03
N THR A 45 -2.71 25.13 6.00
CA THR A 45 -4.15 25.28 6.21
C THR A 45 -4.88 23.95 6.10
N GLY A 46 -5.95 23.78 6.91
CA GLY A 46 -6.77 22.58 6.85
C GLY A 46 -7.37 22.33 5.47
N LYS A 47 -7.85 23.39 4.80
CA LYS A 47 -8.39 23.29 3.44
C LYS A 47 -7.32 22.89 2.44
N GLY A 48 -6.14 23.49 2.55
CA GLY A 48 -5.01 23.17 1.67
C GLY A 48 -4.54 21.75 1.84
N LEU A 49 -4.45 21.24 3.06
CA LEU A 49 -4.09 19.86 3.36
C LEU A 49 -5.11 18.89 2.78
N HIS A 50 -6.39 19.14 2.98
CA HIS A 50 -7.44 18.26 2.45
C HIS A 50 -7.41 18.21 0.93
N ARG A 51 -7.34 19.37 0.28
CA ARG A 51 -7.31 19.44 -1.19
C ARG A 51 -6.10 18.73 -1.76
N ALA A 52 -4.94 18.93 -1.18
CA ALA A 52 -3.71 18.28 -1.63
C ALA A 52 -3.77 16.75 -1.42
N THR A 53 -4.35 16.32 -0.29
CA THR A 53 -4.54 14.89 -0.04
C THR A 53 -5.43 14.26 -1.09
N VAL A 54 -6.59 14.86 -1.38
CA VAL A 54 -7.53 14.34 -2.40
C VAL A 54 -6.83 14.20 -3.75
N GLU A 55 -6.02 15.18 -4.14
CA GLU A 55 -5.30 15.12 -5.42
C GLU A 55 -4.31 13.94 -5.48
N LEU A 56 -3.63 13.67 -4.37
CA LEU A 56 -2.57 12.65 -4.36
C LEU A 56 -3.10 11.23 -4.16
N VAL A 57 -4.31 11.06 -3.61
CA VAL A 57 -4.87 9.71 -3.38
C VAL A 57 -5.80 9.25 -4.50
N ARG A 58 -6.03 10.05 -5.52
CA ARG A 58 -6.89 9.67 -6.65
C ARG A 58 -6.27 8.53 -7.45
N ALA A 59 -7.14 7.71 -8.06
CA ALA A 59 -6.70 6.55 -8.83
C ALA A 59 -5.71 6.88 -9.96
N PRO A 60 -5.90 7.96 -10.75
CA PRO A 60 -4.90 8.31 -11.77
C PRO A 60 -3.52 8.60 -11.19
N LYS A 61 -3.45 9.25 -10.03
CA LYS A 61 -2.18 9.57 -9.39
C LYS A 61 -1.52 8.31 -8.84
N GLN A 62 -2.29 7.42 -8.24
CA GLN A 62 -1.79 6.14 -7.77
C GLN A 62 -1.30 5.27 -8.92
N ALA A 63 -2.01 5.27 -10.06
CA ALA A 63 -1.60 4.53 -11.25
C ALA A 63 -0.27 5.06 -11.80
N GLU A 64 -0.09 6.37 -11.79
CA GLU A 64 1.15 7.02 -12.20
C GLU A 64 2.32 6.58 -11.30
N LEU A 65 2.10 6.57 -9.98
CA LEU A 65 3.11 6.10 -9.04
C LEU A 65 3.41 4.61 -9.23
N ALA A 66 2.38 3.80 -9.45
CA ALA A 66 2.55 2.37 -9.71
C ALA A 66 3.45 2.12 -10.91
N ASP A 67 3.23 2.86 -12.01
CA ASP A 67 4.09 2.75 -13.19
C ASP A 67 5.52 3.17 -12.89
N ALA A 68 5.71 4.20 -12.08
CA ALA A 68 7.03 4.72 -11.75
C ALA A 68 7.87 3.72 -10.94
N ILE A 69 7.24 2.96 -10.03
CA ILE A 69 7.99 2.04 -9.16
C ILE A 69 8.06 0.61 -9.70
N PHE A 70 7.30 0.29 -10.74
CA PHE A 70 7.12 -1.09 -11.20
C PHE A 70 8.45 -1.81 -11.49
N GLY A 71 9.39 -1.12 -12.12
CA GLY A 71 10.68 -1.71 -12.46
C GLY A 71 11.61 -1.94 -11.26
N GLU A 72 11.31 -1.39 -10.11
CA GLU A 72 12.13 -1.50 -8.91
C GLU A 72 11.63 -2.54 -7.91
N LEU A 73 10.50 -3.19 -8.21
CA LEU A 73 9.91 -4.16 -7.30
C LEU A 73 10.69 -5.47 -7.30
N THR A 74 10.80 -6.09 -6.13
CA THR A 74 11.32 -7.44 -6.00
C THR A 74 10.33 -8.45 -6.59
N ASP A 75 10.75 -9.70 -6.75
CA ASP A 75 9.87 -10.75 -7.27
C ASP A 75 8.64 -10.94 -6.38
N GLU A 76 8.82 -10.94 -5.06
CA GLU A 76 7.69 -11.07 -4.14
C GLU A 76 6.75 -9.87 -4.25
N GLU A 77 7.30 -8.67 -4.34
CA GLU A 77 6.50 -7.45 -4.50
C GLU A 77 5.74 -7.45 -5.82
N HIS A 78 6.37 -7.90 -6.91
CA HIS A 78 5.71 -8.08 -8.19
C HIS A 78 4.53 -9.04 -8.10
N ASP A 79 4.69 -10.13 -7.35
CA ASP A 79 3.61 -11.10 -7.19
C ASP A 79 2.41 -10.50 -6.46
N VAL A 80 2.66 -9.80 -5.36
CA VAL A 80 1.60 -9.09 -4.61
C VAL A 80 0.91 -8.06 -5.49
N PHE A 81 1.69 -7.28 -6.22
CA PHE A 81 1.18 -6.24 -7.14
C PHE A 81 0.29 -6.86 -8.21
N ARG A 82 0.77 -7.91 -8.87
CA ARG A 82 0.03 -8.59 -9.94
C ARG A 82 -1.29 -9.16 -9.43
N ARG A 83 -1.29 -9.79 -8.26
CA ARG A 83 -2.50 -10.34 -7.68
C ARG A 83 -3.49 -9.24 -7.30
N GLY A 84 -3.01 -8.11 -6.81
CA GLY A 84 -3.85 -6.94 -6.53
C GLY A 84 -4.45 -6.36 -7.79
N ARG A 85 -3.65 -6.22 -8.85
CA ARG A 85 -4.14 -5.74 -10.14
C ARG A 85 -5.23 -6.64 -10.72
N ASN A 86 -5.09 -7.94 -10.55
CA ASN A 86 -6.01 -8.94 -11.09
C ASN A 86 -7.17 -9.25 -10.14
N ALA A 87 -7.22 -8.63 -8.97
CA ALA A 87 -8.29 -8.85 -8.01
C ALA A 87 -9.64 -8.49 -8.62
N ASN A 88 -10.64 -9.34 -8.36
CA ASN A 88 -11.94 -9.19 -8.95
C ASN A 88 -12.72 -8.12 -8.18
N VAL A 89 -12.78 -6.91 -8.75
CA VAL A 89 -13.50 -5.79 -8.16
C VAL A 89 -14.83 -5.67 -8.89
N HIS A 90 -15.93 -5.94 -8.18
CA HIS A 90 -17.26 -5.96 -8.78
C HIS A 90 -17.82 -4.58 -9.10
N THR A 91 -17.31 -3.53 -8.46
CA THR A 91 -17.85 -2.19 -8.61
C THR A 91 -16.73 -1.21 -8.98
N ILE A 92 -16.61 -0.93 -10.26
CA ILE A 92 -15.72 0.14 -10.73
C ILE A 92 -16.61 1.33 -11.07
N PRO A 93 -16.35 2.53 -10.51
CA PRO A 93 -17.12 3.72 -10.86
C PRO A 93 -17.10 3.96 -12.37
N HIS A 94 -18.24 4.33 -12.92
CA HIS A 94 -18.35 4.58 -14.36
C HIS A 94 -17.39 5.66 -14.87
N SER A 95 -17.04 6.60 -14.02
CA SER A 95 -16.12 7.68 -14.37
C SER A 95 -14.66 7.30 -14.29
N ALA A 96 -14.34 6.10 -13.79
CA ALA A 96 -12.96 5.66 -13.58
C ALA A 96 -12.48 4.84 -14.77
N ASP A 97 -11.25 5.09 -15.20
CA ASP A 97 -10.53 4.24 -16.14
C ASP A 97 -10.22 2.91 -15.45
N ARG A 98 -10.61 1.81 -16.06
CA ARG A 98 -10.45 0.47 -15.49
C ARG A 98 -8.97 0.15 -15.22
N ALA A 99 -8.10 0.47 -16.18
CA ALA A 99 -6.67 0.20 -16.03
C ALA A 99 -6.06 0.99 -14.87
N GLN A 100 -6.43 2.26 -14.74
CA GLN A 100 -5.97 3.10 -13.63
C GLN A 100 -6.47 2.57 -12.29
N TYR A 101 -7.73 2.16 -12.24
CA TYR A 101 -8.32 1.60 -11.03
C TYR A 101 -7.59 0.32 -10.60
N GLN A 102 -7.31 -0.57 -11.56
CA GLN A 102 -6.60 -1.82 -11.28
C GLN A 102 -5.18 -1.56 -10.79
N LYS A 103 -4.49 -0.58 -11.37
CA LYS A 103 -3.14 -0.20 -10.90
C LYS A 103 -3.17 0.40 -9.52
N ALA A 104 -4.18 1.22 -9.22
CA ALA A 104 -4.34 1.80 -7.89
C ALA A 104 -4.59 0.70 -6.85
N THR A 105 -5.45 -0.27 -7.15
CA THR A 105 -5.70 -1.41 -6.28
C THR A 105 -4.43 -2.23 -6.06
N ALA A 106 -3.65 -2.45 -7.11
CA ALA A 106 -2.37 -3.16 -7.02
C ALA A 106 -1.39 -2.45 -6.11
N LEU A 107 -1.29 -1.13 -6.25
CA LEU A 107 -0.41 -0.31 -5.41
C LEU A 107 -0.85 -0.37 -3.95
N GLU A 108 -2.14 -0.26 -3.70
CA GLU A 108 -2.68 -0.35 -2.35
C GLU A 108 -2.41 -1.72 -1.73
N ALA A 109 -2.60 -2.80 -2.51
CA ALA A 109 -2.29 -4.16 -2.03
C ALA A 109 -0.82 -4.29 -1.66
N LEU A 110 0.07 -3.73 -2.47
CA LEU A 110 1.50 -3.73 -2.20
C LEU A 110 1.81 -2.98 -0.90
N PHE A 111 1.26 -1.79 -0.72
CA PHE A 111 1.49 -1.03 0.50
C PHE A 111 0.92 -1.72 1.73
N GLY A 112 -0.24 -2.36 1.62
CA GLY A 112 -0.78 -3.15 2.71
C GLY A 112 0.13 -4.29 3.10
N TRP A 113 0.67 -5.00 2.11
CA TRP A 113 1.59 -6.11 2.33
C TRP A 113 2.91 -5.62 2.97
N LEU A 114 3.46 -4.51 2.49
CA LEU A 114 4.71 -3.94 3.02
C LEU A 114 4.54 -3.42 4.45
N TYR A 115 3.35 -2.95 4.78
CA TYR A 115 3.07 -2.45 6.12
C TYR A 115 3.03 -3.57 7.17
N LEU A 116 2.57 -4.76 6.80
CA LEU A 116 2.35 -5.84 7.75
C LEU A 116 3.68 -6.42 8.22
N PRO A 117 3.98 -6.33 9.52
CA PRO A 117 5.24 -6.87 10.02
C PRO A 117 5.18 -8.39 10.09
N VAL A 118 6.21 -9.04 9.59
CA VAL A 118 6.41 -10.49 9.75
C VAL A 118 6.82 -10.76 11.20
N SER A 119 6.68 -12.01 11.66
CA SER A 119 7.05 -12.37 13.02
C SER A 119 8.49 -11.95 13.32
N TYR A 120 8.73 -11.54 14.56
CA TYR A 120 10.02 -11.02 14.98
C TYR A 120 11.18 -11.97 14.66
N THR A 121 11.01 -13.26 14.91
CA THR A 121 12.04 -14.26 14.64
C THR A 121 12.43 -14.27 13.17
N HIS A 122 11.45 -14.21 12.28
CA HIS A 122 11.68 -14.21 10.85
C HIS A 122 12.39 -12.94 10.38
N LEU A 123 11.92 -11.78 10.85
CA LEU A 123 12.53 -10.49 10.51
C LEU A 123 13.97 -10.42 11.00
N ARG A 124 14.23 -10.89 12.22
CA ARG A 124 15.56 -10.85 12.78
C ARG A 124 16.55 -11.67 11.97
N ALA A 125 16.16 -12.86 11.54
CA ALA A 125 17.00 -13.70 10.70
C ALA A 125 17.30 -12.99 9.37
N HIS A 126 16.29 -12.39 8.76
CA HIS A 126 16.43 -11.66 7.51
C HIS A 126 17.34 -10.44 7.65
N GLU A 127 17.16 -9.67 8.71
CA GLU A 127 18.01 -8.50 8.98
C GLU A 127 19.47 -8.89 9.19
N THR A 128 19.70 -9.98 9.90
CA THR A 128 21.06 -10.49 10.14
C THR A 128 21.73 -10.82 8.80
N ASP A 129 21.03 -11.49 7.92
CA ASP A 129 21.53 -11.84 6.59
C ASP A 129 21.83 -10.58 5.77
N SER A 130 21.03 -9.53 5.92
CA SER A 130 21.21 -8.29 5.17
C SER A 130 22.42 -7.47 5.64
N TYR A 131 22.79 -7.58 6.91
CA TYR A 131 23.87 -6.78 7.50
C TYR A 131 25.18 -7.53 7.63
N LEU A 132 25.16 -8.81 7.44
CA LEU A 132 26.36 -9.64 7.48
C LEU A 132 26.86 -9.98 6.08
#